data_0f19028f5ad16d6cef534cebc017ab6d
#
_entry.id   0f19028f5ad16d6cef534cebc017ab6d
#
_cell.length_a   1.000
_cell.length_b   1.000
_cell.length_c   1.000
_cell.angle_alpha   90.00
_cell.angle_beta   90.00
_cell.angle_gamma   90.00
#
_symmetry.space_group_name_H-M   'P 1'
#
loop_
_entity.id
_entity.type
_entity.pdbx_description
1 polymer ?
#
loop_
_entity_poly.entity_id
_entity_poly.type
_entity_poly.pdbx_seq_one_letter_code
_entity_poly.pdbx_strand_id
1 'polypeptide(L)'
;MHTFQPLPFDLVEFNPFTKIGKEWALVTAGNKEKANTMTVSWGGVGVLWGKNVAFIFVRDSRYTKEFIDANEFFSITFLSGQYRDALNYCGSHSGRSEERRV
;
A
#
# COMPACT_ATOMS: atom_id res chain seq x y z
N MET A 1 -13.91 -17.16 -2.67
CA MET A 1 -13.24 -16.19 -3.56
C MET A 1 -13.54 -14.77 -3.11
N HIS A 2 -12.52 -13.98 -2.98
CA HIS A 2 -12.69 -12.57 -2.60
C HIS A 2 -12.91 -11.72 -3.86
N THR A 3 -13.95 -10.92 -3.85
CA THR A 3 -14.29 -10.06 -4.96
C THR A 3 -14.22 -8.61 -4.50
N PHE A 4 -13.50 -7.77 -5.25
CA PHE A 4 -13.48 -6.34 -4.99
C PHE A 4 -14.64 -5.69 -5.71
N GLN A 5 -15.43 -4.91 -4.98
CA GLN A 5 -16.52 -4.17 -5.55
C GLN A 5 -16.38 -2.69 -5.25
N PRO A 6 -16.71 -1.82 -6.22
CA PRO A 6 -16.70 -0.38 -5.96
C PRO A 6 -17.65 -0.01 -4.84
N LEU A 7 -17.21 0.88 -3.97
CA LEU A 7 -18.01 1.39 -2.86
C LEU A 7 -17.91 2.91 -2.85
N PRO A 8 -19.05 3.64 -2.79
CA PRO A 8 -19.00 5.10 -2.67
C PRO A 8 -18.22 5.51 -1.43
N PHE A 9 -17.43 6.56 -1.55
CA PHE A 9 -16.52 6.98 -0.50
C PHE A 9 -17.24 7.32 0.80
N ASP A 10 -18.44 7.88 0.72
CA ASP A 10 -19.24 8.25 1.89
C ASP A 10 -19.80 7.04 2.66
N LEU A 11 -19.74 5.85 2.06
CA LEU A 11 -20.13 4.61 2.74
C LEU A 11 -18.94 3.87 3.38
N VAL A 12 -17.72 4.38 3.19
CA VAL A 12 -16.52 3.75 3.76
C VAL A 12 -16.37 4.17 5.21
N GLU A 13 -16.29 3.20 6.11
CA GLU A 13 -16.09 3.44 7.53
C GLU A 13 -14.80 2.76 7.97
N PHE A 14 -13.86 3.56 8.49
CA PHE A 14 -12.67 3.01 9.12
C PHE A 14 -11.97 4.10 9.92
N ASN A 15 -11.22 3.65 10.92
CA ASN A 15 -10.38 4.54 11.69
C ASN A 15 -8.98 4.52 11.08
N PRO A 16 -8.52 5.63 10.46
CA PRO A 16 -7.22 5.64 9.79
C PRO A 16 -6.06 5.41 10.74
N PHE A 17 -6.17 5.82 11.99
CA PHE A 17 -5.11 5.60 12.97
C PHE A 17 -4.89 4.12 13.24
N THR A 18 -5.97 3.35 13.28
CA THR A 18 -5.91 1.91 13.47
C THR A 18 -5.55 1.18 12.18
N LYS A 19 -6.18 1.56 11.07
CA LYS A 19 -5.96 0.89 9.78
C LYS A 19 -4.52 1.02 9.31
N ILE A 20 -3.97 2.21 9.40
CA ILE A 20 -2.63 2.47 8.89
C ILE A 20 -1.57 2.11 9.94
N GLY A 21 -1.73 2.61 11.16
CA GLY A 21 -0.71 2.49 12.20
C GLY A 21 -0.59 1.11 12.83
N LYS A 22 -1.70 0.40 12.98
CA LYS A 22 -1.74 -0.89 13.67
C LYS A 22 -2.00 -2.07 12.75
N GLU A 23 -2.91 -1.93 11.80
CA GLU A 23 -3.25 -3.01 10.88
C GLU A 23 -2.33 -3.06 9.67
N TRP A 24 -1.77 -1.91 9.30
CA TRP A 24 -0.85 -1.70 8.18
C TRP A 24 -1.54 -1.89 6.84
N ALA A 25 -0.90 -1.35 5.80
CA ALA A 25 -1.41 -1.44 4.44
C ALA A 25 -0.34 -1.95 3.51
N LEU A 26 -0.78 -2.47 2.36
CA LEU A 26 0.11 -2.80 1.26
C LEU A 26 0.01 -1.70 0.21
N VAL A 27 1.15 -1.20 -0.23
CA VAL A 27 1.23 -0.26 -1.34
C VAL A 27 1.82 -1.00 -2.52
N THR A 28 1.11 -0.98 -3.64
CA THR A 28 1.54 -1.63 -4.87
C THR A 28 1.63 -0.59 -5.98
N ALA A 29 2.73 -0.58 -6.70
CA ALA A 29 2.94 0.30 -7.83
C ALA A 29 3.60 -0.48 -8.98
N GLY A 30 3.37 -0.02 -10.20
CA GLY A 30 3.93 -0.66 -11.37
C GLY A 30 2.93 -0.72 -12.52
N ASN A 31 3.17 -1.65 -13.43
CA ASN A 31 2.33 -1.87 -14.60
C ASN A 31 2.15 -3.36 -14.83
N LYS A 32 1.55 -3.73 -15.97
CA LYS A 32 1.27 -5.14 -16.28
C LYS A 32 2.54 -5.99 -16.40
N GLU A 33 3.65 -5.37 -16.76
CA GLU A 33 4.91 -6.08 -16.98
C GLU A 33 5.68 -6.29 -15.69
N LYS A 34 5.68 -5.28 -14.82
CA LYS A 34 6.40 -5.35 -13.55
C LYS A 34 5.74 -4.46 -12.51
N ALA A 35 5.54 -5.03 -11.33
CA ALA A 35 4.99 -4.31 -10.19
C ALA A 35 5.72 -4.73 -8.92
N ASN A 36 5.67 -3.88 -7.91
CA ASN A 36 6.26 -4.19 -6.61
C ASN A 36 5.34 -3.73 -5.49
N THR A 37 5.40 -4.42 -4.38
CA THR A 37 4.54 -4.19 -3.22
C THR A 37 5.38 -4.03 -1.97
N MET A 38 4.98 -3.12 -1.09
CA MET A 38 5.59 -2.95 0.22
C MET A 38 4.53 -2.70 1.29
N THR A 39 4.88 -3.00 2.53
CA THR A 39 4.03 -2.68 3.67
C THR A 39 4.31 -1.26 4.13
N VAL A 40 3.25 -0.51 4.42
CA VAL A 40 3.36 0.82 5.02
C VAL A 40 2.54 0.87 6.30
N SER A 41 3.05 1.60 7.28
CA SER A 41 2.36 1.84 8.55
C SER A 41 2.32 3.33 8.89
N TRP A 42 2.83 4.19 8.03
CA TRP A 42 2.87 5.63 8.22
C TRP A 42 2.17 6.34 7.07
N GLY A 43 1.21 7.17 7.42
CA GLY A 43 0.43 7.92 6.45
C GLY A 43 -0.86 8.39 7.06
N GLY A 44 -1.80 8.76 6.22
CA GLY A 44 -3.09 9.25 6.69
C GLY A 44 -4.04 9.53 5.55
N VAL A 45 -5.18 10.12 5.91
CA VAL A 45 -6.19 10.57 4.97
C VAL A 45 -6.60 11.99 5.33
N GLY A 46 -7.05 12.72 4.34
CA GLY A 46 -7.49 14.09 4.57
C GLY A 46 -8.06 14.71 3.32
N VAL A 47 -8.12 16.03 3.32
CA VAL A 47 -8.67 16.80 2.20
C VAL A 47 -7.62 17.77 1.71
N LEU A 48 -7.37 17.75 0.40
CA LEU A 48 -6.43 18.65 -0.24
C LEU A 48 -7.06 19.18 -1.53
N TRP A 49 -7.15 20.50 -1.62
CA TRP A 49 -7.78 21.19 -2.75
C TRP A 49 -9.20 20.67 -3.06
N GLY A 50 -9.99 20.45 -1.99
CA GLY A 50 -11.36 19.99 -2.12
C GLY A 50 -11.52 18.53 -2.51
N LYS A 51 -10.43 17.75 -2.46
CA LYS A 51 -10.48 16.34 -2.82
C LYS A 51 -10.10 15.46 -1.64
N ASN A 52 -10.74 14.30 -1.56
CA ASN A 52 -10.39 13.29 -0.56
C ASN A 52 -9.09 12.63 -1.00
N VAL A 53 -8.09 12.67 -0.13
CA VAL A 53 -6.77 12.12 -0.45
C VAL A 53 -6.30 11.19 0.64
N ALA A 54 -5.52 10.20 0.25
CA ALA A 54 -4.71 9.40 1.16
C ALA A 54 -3.25 9.71 0.86
N PHE A 55 -2.43 9.75 1.91
CA PHE A 55 -1.00 9.97 1.72
C PHE A 55 -0.22 8.91 2.49
N ILE A 56 0.97 8.61 1.99
CA ILE A 56 1.86 7.63 2.60
C ILE A 56 3.27 8.22 2.63
N PHE A 57 4.08 7.72 3.56
CA PHE A 57 5.49 8.06 3.65
C PHE A 57 6.29 6.86 3.16
N VAL A 58 7.13 7.07 2.15
CA VAL A 58 7.92 6.02 1.53
C VAL A 58 9.40 6.41 1.64
N ARG A 59 10.19 5.53 2.27
CA ARG A 59 11.64 5.78 2.39
C ARG A 59 12.31 5.61 1.03
N ASP A 60 13.31 6.42 0.77
CA ASP A 60 14.09 6.36 -0.49
C ASP A 60 14.73 4.99 -0.70
N SER A 61 15.05 4.28 0.37
CA SER A 61 15.67 2.96 0.30
C SER A 61 14.73 1.84 -0.15
N ARG A 62 13.40 2.08 -0.16
CA ARG A 62 12.43 1.06 -0.53
C ARG A 62 12.37 0.92 -2.06
N TYR A 63 12.42 -0.32 -2.52
CA TYR A 63 12.39 -0.62 -3.95
C TYR A 63 11.08 -0.15 -4.61
N THR A 64 9.96 -0.26 -3.89
CA THR A 64 8.65 0.18 -4.39
C THR A 64 8.65 1.66 -4.78
N LYS A 65 9.49 2.49 -4.13
CA LYS A 65 9.57 3.91 -4.46
C LYS A 65 9.93 4.14 -5.93
N GLU A 66 10.80 3.30 -6.49
CA GLU A 66 11.16 3.41 -7.91
C GLU A 66 9.94 3.20 -8.80
N PHE A 67 9.03 2.29 -8.41
CA PHE A 67 7.79 2.06 -9.15
C PHE A 67 6.79 3.17 -8.97
N ILE A 68 6.70 3.77 -7.78
CA ILE A 68 5.83 4.90 -7.52
C ILE A 68 6.28 6.10 -8.37
N ASP A 69 7.57 6.38 -8.40
CA ASP A 69 8.12 7.51 -9.14
C ASP A 69 7.98 7.33 -10.66
N ALA A 70 8.01 6.09 -11.14
CA ALA A 70 7.96 5.78 -12.57
C ALA A 70 6.54 5.62 -13.12
N ASN A 71 5.53 5.58 -12.27
CA ASN A 71 4.14 5.34 -12.68
C ASN A 71 3.23 6.42 -12.12
N GLU A 72 2.10 6.62 -12.80
CA GLU A 72 1.14 7.66 -12.44
C GLU A 72 0.30 7.28 -11.22
N PHE A 73 0.06 5.98 -11.01
CA PHE A 73 -0.83 5.50 -9.98
C PHE A 73 -0.17 4.46 -9.10
N PHE A 74 -0.66 4.37 -7.86
CA PHE A 74 -0.36 3.26 -6.96
C PHE A 74 -1.64 2.91 -6.20
N SER A 75 -1.69 1.71 -5.64
CA SER A 75 -2.84 1.28 -4.84
C SER A 75 -2.45 1.10 -3.39
N ILE A 76 -3.43 1.30 -2.51
CA ILE A 76 -3.30 1.03 -1.08
C ILE A 76 -4.35 -0.02 -0.74
N THR A 77 -3.91 -1.13 -0.15
CA THR A 77 -4.79 -2.26 0.17
C THR A 77 -4.69 -2.58 1.64
N PHE A 78 -5.84 -2.73 2.30
CA PHE A 78 -5.91 -3.17 3.70
C PHE A 78 -6.39 -4.60 3.72
N LEU A 79 -5.60 -5.49 4.34
CA LEU A 79 -5.92 -6.91 4.47
C LEU A 79 -6.42 -7.20 5.87
N SER A 80 -7.20 -8.29 6.02
CA SER A 80 -7.64 -8.72 7.34
C SER A 80 -6.46 -9.25 8.15
N GLY A 81 -6.66 -9.36 9.49
CA GLY A 81 -5.60 -9.81 10.40
C GLY A 81 -5.02 -11.18 10.08
N GLN A 82 -5.77 -12.03 9.37
CA GLN A 82 -5.27 -13.34 8.96
C GLN A 82 -4.10 -13.27 7.97
N TYR A 83 -3.89 -12.11 7.35
CA TYR A 83 -2.77 -11.90 6.41
C TYR A 83 -1.60 -11.15 7.04
N ARG A 84 -1.53 -11.11 8.38
CA ARG A 84 -0.47 -10.38 9.07
C ARG A 84 0.93 -10.86 8.72
N ASP A 85 1.09 -12.17 8.49
CA ASP A 85 2.38 -12.73 8.10
C ASP A 85 2.83 -12.21 6.73
N ALA A 86 1.89 -12.05 5.79
CA ALA A 86 2.20 -11.48 4.49
C ALA A 86 2.63 -10.01 4.63
N LEU A 87 1.98 -9.25 5.50
CA LEU A 87 2.34 -7.86 5.77
C LEU A 87 3.73 -7.75 6.39
N ASN A 88 4.05 -8.63 7.33
CA ASN A 88 5.37 -8.67 7.94
C ASN A 88 6.44 -9.01 6.92
N TYR A 89 6.18 -9.97 6.06
CA TYR A 89 7.12 -10.36 5.00
C TYR A 89 7.39 -9.18 4.06
N CYS A 90 6.34 -8.53 3.56
CA CYS A 90 6.49 -7.38 2.66
C CYS A 90 7.15 -6.18 3.33
N GLY A 91 7.06 -6.09 4.66
CA GLY A 91 7.70 -5.01 5.42
C GLY A 91 9.19 -5.24 5.67
N SER A 92 9.63 -6.50 5.67
CA SER A 92 11.02 -6.88 6.01
C SER A 92 11.84 -7.37 4.81
N HIS A 93 11.21 -7.60 3.66
CA HIS A 93 11.90 -8.09 2.47
C HIS A 93 11.74 -7.12 1.31
N SER A 94 12.79 -6.96 0.52
CA SER A 94 12.79 -6.11 -0.67
C SER A 94 12.60 -6.96 -1.91
N GLY A 95 11.76 -6.51 -2.84
CA GLY A 95 11.62 -7.14 -4.16
C GLY A 95 12.94 -7.17 -4.92
N ARG A 96 13.80 -6.20 -4.63
CA ARG A 96 15.15 -6.17 -5.20
C ARG A 96 15.98 -7.37 -4.74
N SER A 97 15.86 -7.76 -3.48
CA SER A 97 16.54 -8.93 -2.94
C SER A 97 15.97 -10.23 -3.51
N GLU A 98 14.65 -10.30 -3.70
CA GLU A 98 14.01 -11.47 -4.28
C GLU A 98 14.47 -11.70 -5.73
N GLU A 99 14.65 -10.63 -6.49
CA GLU A 99 15.14 -10.72 -7.86
C GLU A 99 16.54 -11.31 -7.93
N ARG A 100 17.35 -11.07 -6.92
CA ARG A 100 18.74 -11.57 -6.87
C ARG A 100 18.84 -13.04 -6.53
N ARG A 101 17.75 -13.66 -6.12
CA ARG A 101 17.74 -15.08 -5.74
C ARG A 101 17.56 -16.03 -6.91
N VAL A 102 17.35 -15.49 -8.06
CA VAL A 102 17.15 -16.30 -9.26
C VAL A 102 18.40 -17.00 -9.72
#